data_b47fe39347d0b1969d8ad07e65c31dc8
#
_entry.id   b47fe39347d0b1969d8ad07e65c31dc8
#
_cell.length_a   1.000
_cell.length_b   1.000
_cell.length_c   1.000
_cell.angle_alpha   90.00
_cell.angle_beta   90.00
_cell.angle_gamma   90.00
#
_symmetry.space_group_name_H-M   'P 1'
#
loop_
_entity.id
_entity.type
_entity.pdbx_description
1 polymer ?
#
loop_
_entity_poly.entity_id
_entity_poly.type
_entity_poly.pdbx_seq_one_letter_code
_entity_poly.pdbx_strand_id
1 'polypeptide(L)'
;MDSRDLSQSRLEFHPLKPARWTDFETLFGPRGACGGCWCMWWLIPHPQFNRQKGETNRQAIKQLVESGRVPGLLAYALDQSTGRISSAGQIVPVGWCALAPREAYVALESSRILQPVDDQLVWSVVCFYVARPYRRQGVATALLSAATEYAREHGANILEGYPVEPKKGQAPDVFVYTGLASTFRQLGFVEVARRSETRSVMRFYFGK
;
A
#
# COMPACT_ATOMS: atom_id res chain seq x y z
N MET A 1 -15.81 -21.00 15.18
CA MET A 1 -15.33 -19.73 15.73
C MET A 1 -15.28 -18.74 14.60
N ASP A 2 -16.24 -17.83 14.62
CA ASP A 2 -16.55 -16.93 13.52
C ASP A 2 -15.45 -15.89 13.37
N SER A 3 -14.65 -16.00 12.31
CA SER A 3 -13.71 -14.96 11.91
C SER A 3 -14.54 -13.81 11.33
N ARG A 4 -14.82 -12.80 12.14
CA ARG A 4 -15.53 -11.60 11.71
C ARG A 4 -14.76 -10.96 10.56
N ASP A 5 -15.29 -11.14 9.38
CA ASP A 5 -14.84 -10.47 8.17
C ASP A 5 -15.14 -8.96 8.32
N LEU A 6 -14.09 -8.14 8.50
CA LEU A 6 -14.20 -6.68 8.54
C LEU A 6 -14.41 -6.09 7.14
N SER A 7 -14.71 -6.93 6.13
CA SER A 7 -14.56 -6.62 4.71
C SER A 7 -15.49 -5.55 4.16
N GLN A 8 -16.54 -5.06 4.84
CA GLN A 8 -17.41 -4.06 4.21
C GLN A 8 -18.06 -2.98 5.08
N SER A 9 -18.11 -3.05 6.40
CA SER A 9 -18.98 -2.12 7.14
C SER A 9 -18.30 -1.14 8.09
N ARG A 10 -16.95 -1.12 8.20
CA ARG A 10 -16.26 -0.32 9.24
C ARG A 10 -14.86 0.19 8.89
N LEU A 11 -14.44 0.16 7.62
CA LEU A 11 -13.17 0.77 7.21
C LEU A 11 -13.43 2.10 6.51
N GLU A 12 -12.69 3.14 6.92
CA GLU A 12 -12.63 4.42 6.23
C GLU A 12 -11.27 4.56 5.57
N PHE A 13 -11.23 5.21 4.39
CA PHE A 13 -9.99 5.39 3.63
C PHE A 13 -9.78 6.88 3.36
N HIS A 14 -8.59 7.35 3.66
CA HIS A 14 -8.25 8.75 3.48
C HIS A 14 -6.86 8.93 2.88
N PRO A 15 -6.68 9.87 1.94
CA PRO A 15 -5.35 10.23 1.43
C PRO A 15 -4.47 10.80 2.55
N LEU A 16 -3.19 10.44 2.52
CA LEU A 16 -2.22 11.02 3.43
C LEU A 16 -1.95 12.48 3.03
N LYS A 17 -2.50 13.38 3.82
CA LYS A 17 -2.29 14.83 3.75
C LYS A 17 -1.67 15.31 5.06
N PRO A 18 -1.13 16.57 5.16
CA PRO A 18 -0.50 17.07 6.38
C PRO A 18 -1.33 16.89 7.65
N ALA A 19 -2.65 17.08 7.58
CA ALA A 19 -3.57 16.90 8.71
C ALA A 19 -3.64 15.45 9.26
N ARG A 20 -3.17 14.45 8.50
CA ARG A 20 -3.13 13.03 8.90
C ARG A 20 -1.71 12.53 9.14
N TRP A 21 -0.75 13.41 9.24
CA TRP A 21 0.65 13.03 9.45
C TRP A 21 0.84 12.23 10.75
N THR A 22 0.24 12.68 11.84
CA THR A 22 0.31 12.00 13.16
C THR A 22 -0.28 10.59 13.09
N ASP A 23 -1.35 10.37 12.32
CA ASP A 23 -1.95 9.05 12.14
C ASP A 23 -0.99 8.11 11.40
N PHE A 24 -0.33 8.63 10.35
CA PHE A 24 0.68 7.87 9.62
C PHE A 24 1.86 7.49 10.52
N GLU A 25 2.36 8.41 11.34
CA GLU A 25 3.41 8.13 12.33
C GLU A 25 2.97 7.08 13.35
N THR A 26 1.74 7.18 13.84
CA THR A 26 1.17 6.22 14.79
C THR A 26 1.11 4.82 14.18
N LEU A 27 0.64 4.70 12.94
CA LEU A 27 0.55 3.44 12.22
C LEU A 27 1.94 2.81 11.98
N PHE A 28 2.91 3.62 11.54
CA PHE A 28 4.26 3.16 11.22
C PHE A 28 5.11 2.90 12.46
N GLY A 29 4.79 3.55 13.56
CA GLY A 29 5.47 3.43 14.84
C GLY A 29 6.95 3.87 14.79
N PRO A 30 7.66 3.75 15.92
CA PRO A 30 9.04 4.26 16.04
C PRO A 30 10.04 3.56 15.11
N ARG A 31 9.68 2.38 14.58
CA ARG A 31 10.52 1.62 13.63
C ARG A 31 10.21 1.93 12.16
N GLY A 32 9.28 2.84 11.86
CA GLY A 32 8.89 3.20 10.50
C GLY A 32 8.36 2.01 9.69
N ALA A 33 7.41 1.26 10.26
CA ALA A 33 6.83 0.00 9.79
C ALA A 33 7.86 -1.14 9.74
N CYS A 34 8.68 -1.26 8.70
CA CYS A 34 9.67 -2.32 8.53
C CYS A 34 11.06 -1.71 8.33
N GLY A 35 11.95 -1.88 9.31
CA GLY A 35 13.36 -1.52 9.18
C GLY A 35 13.64 -0.05 8.85
N GLY A 36 12.82 0.88 9.31
CA GLY A 36 12.98 2.32 9.04
C GLY A 36 12.62 2.73 7.61
N CYS A 37 11.75 1.96 6.94
CA CYS A 37 11.45 2.21 5.52
C CYS A 37 10.62 3.48 5.31
N TRP A 38 9.70 3.83 6.23
CA TRP A 38 8.81 4.98 6.08
C TRP A 38 8.21 5.09 4.67
N CYS A 39 7.98 3.94 4.02
CA CYS A 39 7.48 3.79 2.65
C CYS A 39 8.36 4.41 1.53
N MET A 40 9.64 4.70 1.82
CA MET A 40 10.57 5.32 0.85
C MET A 40 11.23 4.34 -0.11
N TRP A 41 11.05 3.02 0.07
CA TRP A 41 11.74 1.97 -0.70
C TRP A 41 11.63 2.12 -2.22
N TRP A 42 10.48 2.51 -2.73
CA TRP A 42 10.24 2.69 -4.16
C TRP A 42 10.40 4.14 -4.63
N LEU A 43 10.33 5.12 -3.72
CA LEU A 43 10.37 6.55 -4.02
C LEU A 43 11.78 7.08 -4.30
N ILE A 44 12.81 6.41 -3.80
CA ILE A 44 14.22 6.81 -3.97
C ILE A 44 15.07 5.62 -4.41
N PRO A 45 16.26 5.86 -5.02
CA PRO A 45 17.17 4.78 -5.38
C PRO A 45 17.59 3.95 -4.16
N HIS A 46 17.67 2.62 -4.31
CA HIS A 46 18.00 1.69 -3.20
C HIS A 46 19.31 2.01 -2.47
N PRO A 47 20.42 2.44 -3.13
CA PRO A 47 21.62 2.86 -2.40
C PRO A 47 21.37 4.06 -1.47
N GLN A 48 20.55 5.03 -1.92
CA GLN A 48 20.15 6.17 -1.12
C GLN A 48 19.25 5.72 0.04
N PHE A 49 18.24 4.91 -0.23
CA PHE A 49 17.37 4.33 0.79
C PHE A 49 18.16 3.66 1.92
N ASN A 50 19.17 2.85 1.58
CA ASN A 50 19.97 2.13 2.57
C ASN A 50 20.77 3.06 3.50
N ARG A 51 21.20 4.22 3.00
CA ARG A 51 21.89 5.25 3.80
C ARG A 51 20.95 6.09 4.67
N GLN A 52 19.66 6.17 4.28
CA GLN A 52 18.67 7.07 4.87
C GLN A 52 17.65 6.39 5.78
N LYS A 53 17.82 5.07 6.07
CA LYS A 53 16.87 4.32 6.92
C LYS A 53 16.59 5.03 8.26
N GLY A 54 15.33 4.97 8.68
CA GLY A 54 14.90 5.57 9.94
C GLY A 54 14.50 7.04 9.80
N GLU A 55 15.08 7.92 10.59
CA GLU A 55 14.64 9.31 10.70
C GLU A 55 14.76 10.10 9.39
N THR A 56 15.82 9.88 8.61
CA THR A 56 15.98 10.58 7.34
C THR A 56 14.88 10.20 6.33
N ASN A 57 14.50 8.93 6.27
CA ASN A 57 13.35 8.51 5.45
C ASN A 57 12.04 9.10 5.96
N ARG A 58 11.86 9.20 7.30
CA ARG A 58 10.69 9.83 7.91
C ARG A 58 10.59 11.30 7.51
N GLN A 59 11.68 12.05 7.57
CA GLN A 59 11.71 13.44 7.15
C GLN A 59 11.44 13.59 5.64
N ALA A 60 11.99 12.71 4.81
CA ALA A 60 11.78 12.74 3.37
C ALA A 60 10.31 12.54 2.96
N ILE A 61 9.63 11.53 3.54
CA ILE A 61 8.19 11.34 3.25
C ILE A 61 7.35 12.49 3.83
N LYS A 62 7.73 13.06 4.98
CA LYS A 62 7.06 14.22 5.57
C LYS A 62 7.12 15.43 4.64
N GLN A 63 8.30 15.77 4.14
CA GLN A 63 8.49 16.86 3.18
C GLN A 63 7.67 16.63 1.90
N LEU A 64 7.59 15.38 1.41
CA LEU A 64 6.77 15.03 0.27
C LEU A 64 5.29 15.31 0.54
N VAL A 65 4.77 14.94 1.71
CA VAL A 65 3.38 15.23 2.11
C VAL A 65 3.14 16.73 2.27
N GLU A 66 4.07 17.44 2.92
CA GLU A 66 4.01 18.91 3.12
C GLU A 66 4.07 19.70 1.79
N SER A 67 4.70 19.13 0.77
CA SER A 67 4.69 19.71 -0.59
C SER A 67 3.35 19.56 -1.33
N GLY A 68 2.33 18.95 -0.69
CA GLY A 68 1.01 18.73 -1.27
C GLY A 68 0.86 17.43 -2.05
N ARG A 69 1.90 16.60 -2.14
CA ARG A 69 1.78 15.27 -2.77
C ARG A 69 1.07 14.29 -1.85
N VAL A 70 0.31 13.40 -2.46
CA VAL A 70 -0.37 12.29 -1.75
C VAL A 70 0.35 10.99 -2.10
N PRO A 71 1.19 10.44 -1.19
CA PRO A 71 1.95 9.21 -1.47
C PRO A 71 1.16 7.92 -1.29
N GLY A 72 -0.10 8.03 -0.84
CA GLY A 72 -0.95 6.87 -0.63
C GLY A 72 -2.14 7.13 0.29
N LEU A 73 -2.80 6.04 0.67
CA LEU A 73 -4.03 6.03 1.46
C LEU A 73 -3.82 5.36 2.81
N LEU A 74 -4.41 5.94 3.86
CA LEU A 74 -4.58 5.35 5.18
C LEU A 74 -5.94 4.66 5.28
N ALA A 75 -5.97 3.47 5.87
CA ALA A 75 -7.20 2.81 6.31
C ALA A 75 -7.38 2.99 7.80
N TYR A 76 -8.60 3.27 8.20
CA TYR A 76 -9.02 3.45 9.60
C TYR A 76 -10.08 2.43 9.98
N ALA A 77 -10.03 1.97 11.21
CA ALA A 77 -11.03 1.08 11.81
C ALA A 77 -11.30 1.48 13.26
N LEU A 78 -12.36 0.93 13.84
CA LEU A 78 -12.58 1.02 15.28
C LEU A 78 -11.44 0.33 16.03
N ASP A 79 -10.97 0.97 17.11
CA ASP A 79 -9.90 0.42 17.94
C ASP A 79 -10.35 -0.88 18.61
N GLN A 80 -9.62 -1.96 18.33
CA GLN A 80 -9.82 -3.29 18.90
C GLN A 80 -8.85 -3.58 20.04
N SER A 81 -7.89 -2.68 20.32
CA SER A 81 -6.79 -2.94 21.26
C SER A 81 -7.23 -2.91 22.73
N THR A 82 -8.31 -2.18 23.05
CA THR A 82 -8.71 -1.95 24.44
C THR A 82 -9.64 -3.03 25.02
N GLY A 83 -10.20 -3.91 24.18
CA GLY A 83 -11.17 -4.93 24.63
C GLY A 83 -12.43 -4.37 25.30
N ARG A 84 -12.52 -3.05 25.44
CA ARG A 84 -13.67 -2.34 26.01
C ARG A 84 -14.48 -1.71 24.88
N ILE A 85 -15.73 -2.10 24.78
CA ILE A 85 -16.72 -1.40 23.98
C ILE A 85 -17.02 -0.09 24.71
N SER A 86 -16.24 0.96 24.45
CA SER A 86 -16.69 2.29 24.80
C SER A 86 -17.79 2.68 23.81
N SER A 87 -18.84 3.32 24.29
CA SER A 87 -20.01 3.73 23.49
C SER A 87 -19.69 4.75 22.36
N ALA A 88 -18.45 5.21 22.27
CA ALA A 88 -17.87 5.95 21.15
C ALA A 88 -16.53 5.28 20.83
N GLY A 89 -16.55 4.25 19.96
CA GLY A 89 -15.33 3.57 19.52
C GLY A 89 -14.37 4.55 18.87
N GLN A 90 -13.14 4.62 19.39
CA GLN A 90 -12.10 5.45 18.78
C GLN A 90 -11.71 4.85 17.43
N ILE A 91 -11.70 5.67 16.37
CA ILE A 91 -11.21 5.30 15.05
C ILE A 91 -9.69 5.49 15.04
N VAL A 92 -8.97 4.45 14.64
CA VAL A 92 -7.49 4.43 14.61
C VAL A 92 -6.97 4.03 13.23
N PRO A 93 -5.78 4.49 12.83
CA PRO A 93 -5.17 4.08 11.57
C PRO A 93 -4.67 2.61 11.69
N VAL A 94 -5.13 1.76 10.77
CA VAL A 94 -4.86 0.31 10.81
C VAL A 94 -4.14 -0.22 9.59
N GLY A 95 -4.09 0.57 8.51
CA GLY A 95 -3.49 0.14 7.26
C GLY A 95 -3.02 1.29 6.39
N TRP A 96 -2.12 0.96 5.47
CA TRP A 96 -1.50 1.86 4.50
C TRP A 96 -1.40 1.19 3.13
N CYS A 97 -1.64 1.97 2.08
CA CYS A 97 -1.37 1.60 0.69
C CYS A 97 -0.61 2.72 0.00
N ALA A 98 0.61 2.45 -0.46
CA ALA A 98 1.36 3.40 -1.28
C ALA A 98 0.82 3.40 -2.72
N LEU A 99 0.40 4.57 -3.18
CA LEU A 99 -0.26 4.78 -4.46
C LEU A 99 0.14 6.13 -5.03
N ALA A 100 0.62 6.14 -6.27
CA ALA A 100 0.93 7.35 -7.03
C ALA A 100 1.07 7.02 -8.54
N PRO A 101 1.14 8.03 -9.43
CA PRO A 101 1.64 7.82 -10.78
C PRO A 101 2.99 7.10 -10.78
N ARG A 102 3.20 6.17 -11.71
CA ARG A 102 4.37 5.29 -11.73
C ARG A 102 5.69 6.04 -11.72
N GLU A 103 5.77 7.15 -12.42
CA GLU A 103 6.98 7.99 -12.50
C GLU A 103 7.44 8.56 -11.14
N ALA A 104 6.58 8.56 -10.13
CA ALA A 104 6.98 8.92 -8.77
C ALA A 104 7.88 7.86 -8.11
N TYR A 105 7.87 6.63 -8.62
CA TYR A 105 8.57 5.49 -8.03
C TYR A 105 9.89 5.21 -8.76
N VAL A 106 10.89 6.04 -8.51
CA VAL A 106 12.22 6.01 -9.17
C VAL A 106 12.88 4.61 -9.12
N ALA A 107 12.69 3.86 -8.03
CA ALA A 107 13.28 2.54 -7.89
C ALA A 107 12.62 1.46 -8.78
N LEU A 108 11.42 1.68 -9.32
CA LEU A 108 10.81 0.77 -10.30
C LEU A 108 11.58 0.79 -11.63
N GLU A 109 12.12 1.94 -12.04
CA GLU A 109 12.85 2.10 -13.29
C GLU A 109 14.15 1.27 -13.31
N SER A 110 14.79 1.10 -12.16
CA SER A 110 16.01 0.29 -12.03
C SER A 110 15.75 -1.22 -11.83
N SER A 111 14.48 -1.61 -11.71
CA SER A 111 14.10 -3.00 -11.46
C SER A 111 14.01 -3.80 -12.75
N ARG A 112 14.85 -4.85 -12.93
CA ARG A 112 14.80 -5.72 -14.11
C ARG A 112 13.46 -6.44 -14.30
N ILE A 113 12.77 -6.77 -13.20
CA ILE A 113 11.54 -7.57 -13.23
C ILE A 113 10.27 -6.71 -13.21
N LEU A 114 10.38 -5.43 -12.81
CA LEU A 114 9.26 -4.49 -12.71
C LEU A 114 9.38 -3.33 -13.69
N GLN A 115 10.16 -3.48 -14.76
CA GLN A 115 10.24 -2.51 -15.85
C GLN A 115 8.85 -2.27 -16.45
N PRO A 116 8.62 -1.09 -17.09
CA PRO A 116 7.39 -0.82 -17.82
C PRO A 116 7.03 -1.98 -18.77
N VAL A 117 5.75 -2.23 -18.91
CA VAL A 117 5.23 -3.24 -19.84
C VAL A 117 5.14 -2.66 -21.24
N ASP A 118 4.78 -1.40 -21.31
CA ASP A 118 4.59 -0.58 -22.52
C ASP A 118 4.74 0.90 -22.15
N ASP A 119 4.48 1.80 -23.11
CA ASP A 119 4.61 3.24 -22.96
C ASP A 119 3.35 3.93 -22.38
N GLN A 120 2.38 3.16 -21.88
CA GLN A 120 1.16 3.73 -21.29
C GLN A 120 1.44 4.35 -19.94
N LEU A 121 0.85 5.52 -19.68
CA LEU A 121 0.88 6.15 -18.37
C LEU A 121 0.00 5.36 -17.40
N VAL A 122 0.59 4.91 -16.31
CA VAL A 122 -0.10 4.10 -15.29
C VAL A 122 0.08 4.72 -13.91
N TRP A 123 -0.91 4.54 -13.06
CA TRP A 123 -0.73 4.66 -11.62
C TRP A 123 -0.23 3.33 -11.06
N SER A 124 0.49 3.37 -9.95
CA SER A 124 1.08 2.16 -9.35
C SER A 124 0.76 2.03 -7.87
N VAL A 125 0.37 0.81 -7.49
CA VAL A 125 0.30 0.37 -6.10
C VAL A 125 1.54 -0.47 -5.80
N VAL A 126 2.40 -0.01 -4.88
CA VAL A 126 3.73 -0.60 -4.66
C VAL A 126 3.96 -1.18 -3.27
N CYS A 127 3.12 -0.81 -2.29
CA CYS A 127 3.32 -1.26 -0.91
C CYS A 127 2.02 -1.25 -0.12
N PHE A 128 1.82 -2.30 0.67
CA PHE A 128 0.81 -2.36 1.72
C PHE A 128 1.48 -2.56 3.08
N TYR A 129 0.94 -1.91 4.08
CA TYR A 129 1.24 -2.19 5.48
C TYR A 129 -0.06 -2.27 6.26
N VAL A 130 -0.23 -3.34 7.03
CA VAL A 130 -1.39 -3.53 7.91
C VAL A 130 -0.88 -3.78 9.32
N ALA A 131 -1.38 -3.03 10.29
CA ALA A 131 -1.05 -3.19 11.69
C ALA A 131 -1.38 -4.63 12.16
N ARG A 132 -0.51 -5.21 12.97
CA ARG A 132 -0.55 -6.64 13.32
C ARG A 132 -1.92 -7.14 13.81
N PRO A 133 -2.65 -6.41 14.69
CA PRO A 133 -3.97 -6.85 15.17
C PRO A 133 -5.03 -6.95 14.06
N TYR A 134 -4.86 -6.24 12.95
CA TYR A 134 -5.85 -6.11 11.87
C TYR A 134 -5.48 -6.94 10.61
N ARG A 135 -4.41 -7.74 10.69
CA ARG A 135 -4.01 -8.62 9.58
C ARG A 135 -4.99 -9.76 9.40
N ARG A 136 -5.07 -10.30 8.17
CA ARG A 136 -5.94 -11.43 7.78
C ARG A 136 -7.44 -11.16 7.99
N GLN A 137 -7.83 -9.89 7.99
CA GLN A 137 -9.20 -9.42 8.17
C GLN A 137 -9.68 -8.60 6.95
N GLY A 138 -9.12 -8.84 5.77
CA GLY A 138 -9.52 -8.17 4.52
C GLY A 138 -9.00 -6.75 4.31
N VAL A 139 -8.27 -6.14 5.27
CA VAL A 139 -7.83 -4.73 5.21
C VAL A 139 -7.00 -4.44 3.95
N ALA A 140 -6.09 -5.34 3.55
CA ALA A 140 -5.28 -5.13 2.33
C ALA A 140 -6.13 -5.18 1.05
N THR A 141 -7.14 -6.05 0.99
CA THR A 141 -8.09 -6.13 -0.12
C THR A 141 -8.91 -4.85 -0.21
N ALA A 142 -9.43 -4.38 0.92
CA ALA A 142 -10.20 -3.15 0.99
C ALA A 142 -9.35 -1.91 0.64
N LEU A 143 -8.07 -1.86 1.07
CA LEU A 143 -7.12 -0.82 0.65
C LEU A 143 -6.86 -0.83 -0.85
N LEU A 144 -6.72 -2.01 -1.48
CA LEU A 144 -6.55 -2.10 -2.93
C LEU A 144 -7.80 -1.62 -3.67
N SER A 145 -9.00 -1.96 -3.18
CA SER A 145 -10.27 -1.45 -3.73
C SER A 145 -10.36 0.07 -3.62
N ALA A 146 -10.05 0.64 -2.45
CA ALA A 146 -10.04 2.08 -2.24
C ALA A 146 -8.97 2.79 -3.08
N ALA A 147 -7.79 2.18 -3.27
CA ALA A 147 -6.73 2.69 -4.14
C ALA A 147 -7.17 2.69 -5.62
N THR A 148 -7.93 1.67 -6.04
CA THR A 148 -8.49 1.60 -7.40
C THR A 148 -9.47 2.75 -7.62
N GLU A 149 -10.38 2.98 -6.68
CA GLU A 149 -11.34 4.09 -6.78
C GLU A 149 -10.63 5.45 -6.75
N TYR A 150 -9.69 5.65 -5.84
CA TYR A 150 -8.91 6.88 -5.75
C TYR A 150 -8.14 7.18 -7.04
N ALA A 151 -7.48 6.18 -7.63
CA ALA A 151 -6.77 6.36 -8.91
C ALA A 151 -7.73 6.75 -10.04
N ARG A 152 -8.92 6.13 -10.11
CA ARG A 152 -9.96 6.47 -11.09
C ARG A 152 -10.40 7.93 -10.95
N GLU A 153 -10.70 8.38 -9.73
CA GLU A 153 -11.12 9.76 -9.44
C GLU A 153 -10.05 10.81 -9.78
N HIS A 154 -8.78 10.38 -9.80
CA HIS A 154 -7.65 11.24 -10.14
C HIS A 154 -7.16 11.06 -11.59
N GLY A 155 -8.01 10.50 -12.46
CA GLY A 155 -7.79 10.45 -13.90
C GLY A 155 -6.85 9.34 -14.37
N ALA A 156 -6.59 8.32 -13.57
CA ALA A 156 -5.86 7.16 -14.04
C ALA A 156 -6.67 6.39 -15.10
N ASN A 157 -6.04 5.99 -16.19
CA ASN A 157 -6.63 5.06 -17.15
C ASN A 157 -6.28 3.60 -16.81
N ILE A 158 -5.17 3.41 -16.10
CA ILE A 158 -4.64 2.09 -15.72
C ILE A 158 -4.08 2.20 -14.30
N LEU A 159 -4.45 1.23 -13.44
CA LEU A 159 -3.77 0.99 -12.17
C LEU A 159 -2.95 -0.29 -12.27
N GLU A 160 -1.65 -0.19 -12.01
CA GLU A 160 -0.70 -1.29 -12.07
C GLU A 160 -0.23 -1.68 -10.66
N GLY A 161 -0.06 -2.97 -10.43
CA GLY A 161 0.49 -3.49 -9.19
C GLY A 161 1.43 -4.66 -9.42
N TYR A 162 2.24 -4.98 -8.40
CA TYR A 162 3.35 -5.93 -8.48
C TYR A 162 3.25 -7.02 -7.42
N PRO A 163 2.12 -7.75 -7.37
CA PRO A 163 1.87 -8.69 -6.32
C PRO A 163 2.81 -9.90 -6.35
N VAL A 164 2.87 -10.58 -5.22
CA VAL A 164 3.58 -11.84 -5.06
C VAL A 164 2.65 -13.02 -5.29
N GLU A 165 3.13 -14.03 -6.00
CA GLU A 165 2.52 -15.35 -6.08
C GLU A 165 3.39 -16.35 -5.30
N PRO A 166 3.00 -16.75 -4.07
CA PRO A 166 3.80 -17.66 -3.27
C PRO A 166 3.90 -19.06 -3.88
N LYS A 167 5.11 -19.64 -3.95
CA LYS A 167 5.33 -21.00 -4.49
C LYS A 167 4.64 -22.11 -3.68
N LYS A 168 4.39 -21.93 -2.39
CA LYS A 168 3.83 -22.92 -1.46
C LYS A 168 2.65 -22.39 -0.65
N GLY A 169 1.75 -21.63 -1.28
CA GLY A 169 0.50 -21.16 -0.65
C GLY A 169 0.66 -20.11 0.46
N GLN A 170 1.78 -20.04 1.14
CA GLN A 170 2.05 -19.03 2.19
C GLN A 170 3.45 -18.43 2.01
N ALA A 171 3.54 -17.13 2.20
CA ALA A 171 4.81 -16.42 2.30
C ALA A 171 4.81 -15.57 3.58
N PRO A 172 5.97 -15.38 4.25
CA PRO A 172 6.07 -14.47 5.38
C PRO A 172 5.58 -13.06 5.01
N ASP A 173 4.89 -12.39 5.94
CA ASP A 173 4.27 -11.08 5.73
C ASP A 173 5.25 -10.04 5.15
N VAL A 174 6.53 -10.11 5.52
CA VAL A 174 7.59 -9.21 5.05
C VAL A 174 7.87 -9.34 3.54
N PHE A 175 7.52 -10.46 2.91
CA PHE A 175 7.73 -10.67 1.47
C PHE A 175 6.49 -10.35 0.63
N VAL A 176 5.32 -10.18 1.26
CA VAL A 176 4.05 -9.91 0.56
C VAL A 176 3.60 -8.46 0.68
N TYR A 177 4.52 -7.56 1.03
CA TYR A 177 4.22 -6.14 1.18
C TYR A 177 3.70 -5.45 -0.10
N THR A 178 3.91 -6.06 -1.27
CA THR A 178 3.33 -5.58 -2.54
C THR A 178 1.96 -6.20 -2.85
N GLY A 179 1.40 -6.97 -1.91
CA GLY A 179 0.13 -7.67 -2.04
C GLY A 179 0.27 -9.08 -2.62
N LEU A 180 -0.83 -9.82 -2.60
CA LEU A 180 -0.94 -11.18 -3.15
C LEU A 180 -1.64 -11.15 -4.50
N ALA A 181 -1.16 -11.92 -5.47
CA ALA A 181 -1.75 -11.99 -6.81
C ALA A 181 -3.23 -12.46 -6.78
N SER A 182 -3.60 -13.32 -5.83
CA SER A 182 -4.99 -13.74 -5.62
C SER A 182 -5.92 -12.56 -5.28
N THR A 183 -5.45 -11.64 -4.42
CA THR A 183 -6.20 -10.42 -4.05
C THR A 183 -6.41 -9.51 -5.25
N PHE A 184 -5.38 -9.32 -6.06
CA PHE A 184 -5.48 -8.52 -7.29
C PHE A 184 -6.46 -9.13 -8.28
N ARG A 185 -6.39 -10.45 -8.54
CA ARG A 185 -7.34 -11.16 -9.41
C ARG A 185 -8.79 -11.06 -8.92
N GLN A 186 -9.00 -11.18 -7.61
CA GLN A 186 -10.33 -11.02 -6.99
C GLN A 186 -10.96 -9.66 -7.28
N LEU A 187 -10.15 -8.62 -7.40
CA LEU A 187 -10.59 -7.25 -7.70
C LEU A 187 -10.56 -6.91 -9.21
N GLY A 188 -10.39 -7.91 -10.09
CA GLY A 188 -10.47 -7.73 -11.53
C GLY A 188 -9.17 -7.29 -12.21
N PHE A 189 -8.03 -7.30 -11.52
CA PHE A 189 -6.75 -7.09 -12.17
C PHE A 189 -6.38 -8.30 -13.04
N VAL A 190 -5.81 -8.02 -14.20
CA VAL A 190 -5.30 -9.04 -15.12
C VAL A 190 -3.77 -9.02 -15.15
N GLU A 191 -3.15 -10.18 -15.26
CA GLU A 191 -1.70 -10.29 -15.43
C GLU A 191 -1.30 -9.87 -16.84
N VAL A 192 -0.39 -8.91 -16.93
CA VAL A 192 0.10 -8.37 -18.20
C VAL A 192 1.56 -8.69 -18.47
N ALA A 193 2.33 -9.03 -17.43
CA ALA A 193 3.69 -9.52 -17.56
C ALA A 193 4.11 -10.36 -16.36
N ARG A 194 5.00 -11.33 -16.59
CA ARG A 194 5.63 -12.14 -15.56
C ARG A 194 7.10 -12.32 -15.91
N ARG A 195 7.97 -11.67 -15.16
CA ARG A 195 9.42 -11.71 -15.38
C ARG A 195 10.17 -12.47 -14.28
N SER A 196 9.42 -13.08 -13.34
CA SER A 196 9.94 -14.02 -12.36
C SER A 196 8.83 -14.97 -11.93
N GLU A 197 9.20 -16.14 -11.37
CA GLU A 197 8.21 -17.16 -10.97
C GLU A 197 7.22 -16.68 -9.90
N THR A 198 7.64 -15.75 -9.05
CA THR A 198 6.85 -15.32 -7.89
C THR A 198 6.37 -13.88 -7.98
N ARG A 199 6.63 -13.19 -9.10
CA ARG A 199 6.34 -11.76 -9.24
C ARG A 199 5.68 -11.49 -10.58
N SER A 200 4.42 -11.09 -10.56
CA SER A 200 3.68 -10.64 -11.74
C SER A 200 3.52 -9.14 -11.77
N VAL A 201 3.32 -8.59 -12.96
CA VAL A 201 2.80 -7.24 -13.18
C VAL A 201 1.32 -7.41 -13.53
N MET A 202 0.45 -6.77 -12.76
CA MET A 202 -0.99 -6.86 -12.95
C MET A 202 -1.60 -5.49 -13.14
N ARG A 203 -2.58 -5.37 -14.03
CA ARG A 203 -3.26 -4.12 -14.35
C ARG A 203 -4.75 -4.22 -14.16
N PHE A 204 -5.33 -3.14 -13.67
CA PHE A 204 -6.76 -2.84 -13.73
C PHE A 204 -6.95 -1.72 -14.76
N TYR A 205 -7.80 -1.95 -15.76
CA TYR A 205 -8.13 -0.98 -16.78
C TYR A 205 -9.46 -0.31 -16.42
N PHE A 206 -9.44 1.01 -16.28
CA PHE A 206 -10.67 1.77 -16.11
C PHE A 206 -11.37 1.87 -17.45
N GLY A 207 -12.65 1.45 -17.53
CA GLY A 207 -13.45 1.61 -18.75
C GLY A 207 -13.53 3.07 -19.16
N LYS A 208 -13.52 3.31 -20.46
CA LYS A 208 -13.79 4.64 -21.04
C LYS A 208 -15.25 4.99 -20.85
#